data_90a5a4337a8c1b951ae0dc6338ba6851
#
_entry.id   90a5a4337a8c1b951ae0dc6338ba6851
#
_cell.length_a   1.000
_cell.length_b   1.000
_cell.length_c   1.000
_cell.angle_alpha   90.00
_cell.angle_beta   90.00
_cell.angle_gamma   90.00
#
_symmetry.space_group_name_H-M   'P 1'
#
loop_
_entity.id
_entity.type
_entity.pdbx_description
1 polymer ?
#
loop_
_entity_poly.entity_id
_entity_poly.type
_entity_poly.pdbx_seq_one_letter_code
_entity_poly.pdbx_strand_id
1 'polypeptide(L)'
;MKYSKIISVTLLSMMFLQGCNDYDNKVIVEESEEIAVTTIVDAAVSNGNFTTLVAALQATGLDNTLADTNSSFTVFAPTDDAFALLGQETIDALLADTDTLSDILTYHVIGSEVDAETAIGLAGTTVEMVNGDFIGLSLDGSHLLVNTVTVTTADIQTDNGIIHVIDAVLLPPEDMMDPTLNIVETAVANGSFTTLVAALQATDLDIVLADESTMFTVFAPTDDAFALIGEETITTLLENPDVLSNILLQHVIAGSAVDSVTAYSLNGTMVETASMATIPLAINSATDMLMFGGANIIMKDIYTTNGVIHVIDAVVVGDVEVPAPAMSLVDVAVNNGNFTTLVAALQSTGLDTTLADLDTDFTVFAPTDAAFAKLPEGTLDSLTADQLTNILLYHVLPGKVMSDAAITLAQSSDNMVEVANGDKVSLSFVDSMLFVNGALISTADVMADNGTIHVIDNVILPPAMMETPTQNIVEVALSDPDNFSTLVTALTAADLVTTLSNEEAMFTVFAPTNNAFAAIDPDALSALLADTEALTNVLLTHVIGGATLSSLDAYAANGKMLTTASGETIEVMINAETGMLMIGGAHVFISDIYTTNGVIHVIDTVILN
;
A
#
# COMPACT_ATOMS: atom_id res chain seq x y z
N MET A 1 24.86 27.94 -31.53
CA MET A 1 25.67 29.17 -31.80
C MET A 1 27.05 28.70 -32.20
N LYS A 2 27.46 29.07 -33.40
CA LYS A 2 28.75 28.69 -33.98
C LYS A 2 29.88 29.40 -33.24
N TYR A 3 30.81 28.70 -32.64
CA TYR A 3 32.10 29.24 -32.23
C TYR A 3 33.15 28.95 -33.32
N SER A 4 33.58 30.03 -33.96
CA SER A 4 34.61 30.10 -34.95
C SER A 4 35.98 29.99 -34.25
N LYS A 5 36.80 29.02 -34.62
CA LYS A 5 38.20 28.94 -34.24
C LYS A 5 38.98 29.99 -35.03
N ILE A 6 39.58 30.92 -34.32
CA ILE A 6 40.53 31.87 -34.90
C ILE A 6 41.92 31.19 -34.80
N ILE A 7 42.44 30.76 -35.94
CA ILE A 7 43.82 30.34 -36.07
C ILE A 7 44.62 31.62 -36.37
N SER A 8 45.49 32.01 -35.45
CA SER A 8 46.37 33.16 -35.63
C SER A 8 47.64 32.66 -36.35
N VAL A 9 47.72 32.86 -37.65
CA VAL A 9 48.95 32.62 -38.42
C VAL A 9 49.73 33.95 -38.39
N THR A 10 50.87 33.93 -37.71
CA THR A 10 51.81 35.06 -37.74
C THR A 10 52.70 34.90 -38.93
N LEU A 11 52.44 35.72 -39.95
CA LEU A 11 53.29 35.81 -41.14
C LEU A 11 54.52 36.71 -40.81
N LEU A 12 55.70 36.11 -40.81
CA LEU A 12 56.99 36.84 -40.70
C LEU A 12 57.41 37.32 -42.10
N SER A 13 57.36 38.62 -42.37
CA SER A 13 57.75 39.23 -43.59
C SER A 13 59.30 39.31 -43.68
N MET A 14 59.88 38.69 -44.69
CA MET A 14 61.28 38.86 -45.06
C MET A 14 61.47 40.22 -45.71
N MET A 15 62.32 41.05 -45.17
CA MET A 15 62.84 42.25 -45.81
C MET A 15 64.25 41.98 -46.32
N PHE A 16 64.42 41.99 -47.67
CA PHE A 16 65.71 41.95 -48.30
C PHE A 16 66.45 43.30 -48.22
N LEU A 17 67.68 43.29 -47.73
CA LEU A 17 68.64 44.35 -47.94
C LEU A 17 69.91 43.79 -48.48
N GLN A 18 70.27 44.15 -49.72
CA GLN A 18 71.54 43.92 -50.37
C GLN A 18 72.59 44.82 -49.77
N GLY A 19 73.82 44.24 -49.50
CA GLY A 19 74.99 45.02 -49.16
C GLY A 19 76.24 44.12 -49.04
N CYS A 20 77.19 44.35 -49.85
CA CYS A 20 78.43 43.61 -50.16
C CYS A 20 79.35 43.29 -48.98
N ASN A 21 80.09 42.16 -49.20
CA ASN A 21 81.48 41.78 -48.83
C ASN A 21 81.91 41.99 -47.35
N ASP A 22 82.22 40.85 -46.68
CA ASP A 22 83.60 40.46 -46.33
C ASP A 22 83.67 38.99 -45.86
N TYR A 23 84.75 38.32 -46.23
CA TYR A 23 85.08 36.95 -45.85
C TYR A 23 85.35 36.88 -44.33
N ASP A 24 84.49 36.26 -43.52
CA ASP A 24 84.89 35.59 -42.31
C ASP A 24 84.01 34.33 -42.14
N ASN A 25 84.75 33.21 -42.23
CA ASN A 25 84.20 31.86 -42.13
C ASN A 25 83.83 31.59 -40.67
N LYS A 26 82.62 32.07 -40.24
CA LYS A 26 82.04 31.66 -39.00
C LYS A 26 81.14 30.46 -39.27
N VAL A 27 81.61 29.29 -38.81
CA VAL A 27 80.73 28.12 -38.69
C VAL A 27 79.64 28.47 -37.75
N ILE A 28 78.43 28.69 -38.28
CA ILE A 28 77.21 28.76 -37.51
C ILE A 28 76.94 27.30 -37.13
N VAL A 29 77.24 26.95 -35.90
CA VAL A 29 76.65 25.78 -35.26
C VAL A 29 75.15 26.16 -35.05
N GLU A 30 74.29 25.64 -35.92
CA GLU A 30 72.88 25.58 -35.60
C GLU A 30 72.77 24.73 -34.31
N GLU A 31 72.59 25.36 -33.13
CA GLU A 31 72.05 24.70 -32.00
C GLU A 31 70.65 24.20 -32.43
N SER A 32 70.53 22.93 -32.73
CA SER A 32 69.26 22.27 -32.78
C SER A 32 68.61 22.53 -31.43
N GLU A 33 67.61 23.38 -31.36
CA GLU A 33 66.68 23.35 -30.19
C GLU A 33 66.27 21.88 -30.06
N GLU A 34 66.81 21.19 -29.08
CA GLU A 34 66.31 19.91 -28.63
C GLU A 34 64.87 20.19 -28.17
N ILE A 35 63.91 19.80 -28.98
CA ILE A 35 62.49 19.83 -28.59
C ILE A 35 62.42 18.95 -27.34
N ALA A 36 62.23 19.55 -26.17
CA ALA A 36 62.12 18.80 -24.93
C ALA A 36 60.93 17.84 -25.06
N VAL A 37 61.21 16.56 -25.10
CA VAL A 37 60.19 15.50 -25.12
C VAL A 37 59.48 15.54 -23.78
N THR A 38 58.14 15.74 -23.80
CA THR A 38 57.30 15.76 -22.62
C THR A 38 56.54 14.46 -22.51
N THR A 39 57.01 13.57 -21.66
CA THR A 39 56.33 12.28 -21.41
C THR A 39 55.12 12.43 -20.52
N ILE A 40 54.28 11.38 -20.41
CA ILE A 40 53.18 11.29 -19.47
C ILE A 40 53.63 11.60 -18.04
N VAL A 41 54.78 11.08 -17.63
CA VAL A 41 55.36 11.32 -16.30
C VAL A 41 55.79 12.78 -16.12
N ASP A 42 56.42 13.37 -17.13
CA ASP A 42 56.84 14.77 -17.10
C ASP A 42 55.62 15.70 -16.99
N ALA A 43 54.57 15.40 -17.75
CA ALA A 43 53.32 16.13 -17.69
C ALA A 43 52.65 16.01 -16.29
N ALA A 44 52.62 14.83 -15.71
CA ALA A 44 52.09 14.61 -14.35
C ALA A 44 52.91 15.35 -13.29
N VAL A 45 54.23 15.29 -13.36
CA VAL A 45 55.12 16.00 -12.41
C VAL A 45 54.96 17.53 -12.54
N SER A 46 54.81 18.05 -13.75
CA SER A 46 54.73 19.50 -13.99
C SER A 46 53.35 20.10 -13.64
N ASN A 47 52.30 19.30 -13.61
CA ASN A 47 50.93 19.77 -13.35
C ASN A 47 50.70 20.17 -11.87
N GLY A 48 51.34 19.49 -10.92
CA GLY A 48 51.28 19.78 -9.49
C GLY A 48 50.04 19.26 -8.75
N ASN A 49 49.03 18.68 -9.44
CA ASN A 49 47.83 18.08 -8.85
C ASN A 49 47.91 16.54 -8.79
N PHE A 50 49.04 15.96 -9.16
CA PHE A 50 49.27 14.52 -9.25
C PHE A 50 50.44 14.06 -8.35
N THR A 51 50.67 14.76 -7.23
CA THR A 51 51.82 14.48 -6.37
C THR A 51 51.76 13.09 -5.75
N THR A 52 50.55 12.61 -5.40
CA THR A 52 50.32 11.27 -4.86
C THR A 52 50.50 10.21 -5.95
N LEU A 53 49.95 10.43 -7.16
CA LEU A 53 50.12 9.54 -8.30
C LEU A 53 51.60 9.38 -8.66
N VAL A 54 52.34 10.48 -8.75
CA VAL A 54 53.80 10.46 -9.05
C VAL A 54 54.57 9.71 -7.97
N ALA A 55 54.24 9.92 -6.69
CA ALA A 55 54.87 9.16 -5.60
C ALA A 55 54.58 7.65 -5.69
N ALA A 56 53.35 7.27 -6.05
CA ALA A 56 52.91 5.89 -6.23
C ALA A 56 53.65 5.24 -7.44
N LEU A 57 53.75 5.94 -8.58
CA LEU A 57 54.51 5.48 -9.75
C LEU A 57 55.97 5.25 -9.42
N GLN A 58 56.60 6.14 -8.65
CA GLN A 58 58.00 6.01 -8.21
C GLN A 58 58.18 4.85 -7.22
N ALA A 59 57.22 4.63 -6.32
CA ALA A 59 57.30 3.53 -5.36
C ALA A 59 57.23 2.15 -6.02
N THR A 60 56.48 2.04 -7.13
CA THR A 60 56.34 0.80 -7.92
C THR A 60 57.33 0.69 -9.07
N GLY A 61 58.07 1.75 -9.42
CA GLY A 61 58.98 1.80 -10.57
C GLY A 61 58.29 1.91 -11.93
N LEU A 62 56.96 2.10 -11.96
CA LEU A 62 56.17 2.27 -13.19
C LEU A 62 56.40 3.63 -13.85
N ASP A 63 57.00 4.60 -13.16
CA ASP A 63 57.43 5.87 -13.71
C ASP A 63 58.39 5.68 -14.92
N ASN A 64 59.31 4.71 -14.86
CA ASN A 64 60.19 4.39 -15.96
C ASN A 64 59.46 3.77 -17.16
N THR A 65 58.44 2.96 -16.93
CA THR A 65 57.64 2.34 -17.98
C THR A 65 56.79 3.37 -18.70
N LEU A 66 56.13 4.27 -17.97
CA LEU A 66 55.28 5.33 -18.50
C LEU A 66 56.09 6.53 -19.08
N ALA A 67 57.42 6.58 -18.86
CA ALA A 67 58.31 7.54 -19.50
C ALA A 67 58.94 7.00 -20.81
N ASP A 68 58.69 5.73 -21.21
CA ASP A 68 59.21 5.17 -22.44
C ASP A 68 58.59 5.81 -23.68
N THR A 69 59.36 6.52 -24.46
CA THR A 69 58.93 7.21 -25.69
C THR A 69 58.74 6.31 -26.90
N ASN A 70 59.06 5.02 -26.77
CA ASN A 70 58.80 4.03 -27.83
C ASN A 70 57.44 3.32 -27.63
N SER A 71 56.80 3.56 -26.54
CA SER A 71 55.48 3.03 -26.18
C SER A 71 54.43 4.15 -26.19
N SER A 72 53.19 3.81 -26.39
CA SER A 72 52.08 4.77 -26.40
C SER A 72 51.02 4.30 -25.40
N PHE A 73 50.60 5.21 -24.51
CA PHE A 73 49.69 4.90 -23.43
C PHE A 73 48.53 5.91 -23.35
N THR A 74 47.42 5.49 -22.79
CA THR A 74 46.41 6.39 -22.23
C THR A 74 46.36 6.17 -20.75
N VAL A 75 46.48 7.24 -19.95
CA VAL A 75 46.47 7.17 -18.51
C VAL A 75 45.25 7.92 -17.98
N PHE A 76 44.38 7.24 -17.24
CA PHE A 76 43.37 7.85 -16.41
C PHE A 76 44.01 8.27 -15.09
N ALA A 77 44.35 9.56 -14.97
CA ALA A 77 45.15 10.09 -13.88
C ALA A 77 44.28 10.64 -12.75
N PRO A 78 44.20 9.98 -11.60
CA PRO A 78 43.52 10.51 -10.43
C PRO A 78 44.29 11.69 -9.82
N THR A 79 43.56 12.76 -9.44
CA THR A 79 44.14 13.91 -8.76
C THR A 79 44.49 13.59 -7.31
N ASP A 80 45.24 14.49 -6.63
CA ASP A 80 45.51 14.37 -5.20
C ASP A 80 44.20 14.38 -4.38
N ASP A 81 43.20 15.13 -4.81
CA ASP A 81 41.84 15.12 -4.20
C ASP A 81 41.16 13.75 -4.41
N ALA A 82 41.29 13.12 -5.56
CA ALA A 82 40.80 11.78 -5.85
C ALA A 82 41.44 10.72 -4.93
N PHE A 83 42.76 10.79 -4.73
CA PHE A 83 43.42 9.93 -3.75
C PHE A 83 42.97 10.20 -2.32
N ALA A 84 42.70 11.45 -1.95
CA ALA A 84 42.25 11.79 -0.61
C ALA A 84 40.91 11.13 -0.24
N LEU A 85 40.07 10.76 -1.24
CA LEU A 85 38.83 10.02 -1.02
C LEU A 85 39.08 8.61 -0.46
N LEU A 86 40.21 8.00 -0.73
CA LEU A 86 40.58 6.70 -0.16
C LEU A 86 40.90 6.76 1.34
N GLY A 87 41.21 7.94 1.86
CA GLY A 87 41.70 8.14 3.22
C GLY A 87 43.20 7.83 3.39
N GLN A 88 43.83 8.57 4.32
CA GLN A 88 45.31 8.50 4.51
C GLN A 88 45.76 7.10 4.94
N GLU A 89 44.99 6.39 5.73
CA GLU A 89 45.34 5.04 6.21
C GLU A 89 45.44 4.05 5.03
N THR A 90 44.48 4.13 4.09
CA THR A 90 44.49 3.30 2.86
C THR A 90 45.66 3.63 1.97
N ILE A 91 45.94 4.93 1.77
CA ILE A 91 47.08 5.38 0.94
C ILE A 91 48.41 4.86 1.54
N ASP A 92 48.59 4.97 2.85
CA ASP A 92 49.79 4.51 3.54
C ASP A 92 49.93 2.98 3.44
N ALA A 93 48.82 2.24 3.52
CA ALA A 93 48.82 0.78 3.34
C ALA A 93 49.18 0.39 1.90
N LEU A 94 48.65 1.05 0.89
CA LEU A 94 48.94 0.81 -0.51
C LEU A 94 50.41 1.12 -0.85
N LEU A 95 50.94 2.21 -0.31
CA LEU A 95 52.37 2.56 -0.48
C LEU A 95 53.33 1.53 0.16
N ALA A 96 52.84 0.79 1.18
CA ALA A 96 53.60 -0.29 1.81
C ALA A 96 53.47 -1.63 1.08
N ASP A 97 52.40 -1.83 0.27
CA ASP A 97 52.16 -3.00 -0.56
C ASP A 97 52.31 -2.63 -2.05
N THR A 98 53.54 -2.72 -2.54
CA THR A 98 53.87 -2.29 -3.91
C THR A 98 53.30 -3.20 -4.98
N ASP A 99 52.95 -4.44 -4.68
CA ASP A 99 52.35 -5.37 -5.64
C ASP A 99 50.91 -5.00 -5.92
N THR A 100 50.10 -4.82 -4.84
CA THR A 100 48.72 -4.31 -4.96
C THR A 100 48.67 -2.90 -5.56
N LEU A 101 49.59 -2.01 -5.16
CA LEU A 101 49.69 -0.67 -5.75
C LEU A 101 50.00 -0.70 -7.23
N SER A 102 50.91 -1.60 -7.67
CA SER A 102 51.26 -1.77 -9.10
C SER A 102 50.05 -2.24 -9.90
N ASP A 103 49.25 -3.15 -9.37
CA ASP A 103 48.05 -3.64 -10.02
C ASP A 103 47.03 -2.50 -10.18
N ILE A 104 46.76 -1.74 -9.12
CA ILE A 104 45.88 -0.56 -9.16
C ILE A 104 46.39 0.45 -10.21
N LEU A 105 47.66 0.77 -10.21
CA LEU A 105 48.23 1.75 -11.17
C LEU A 105 48.13 1.27 -12.61
N THR A 106 48.38 -0.02 -12.89
CA THR A 106 48.27 -0.60 -14.23
C THR A 106 46.80 -0.74 -14.67
N TYR A 107 45.87 -0.82 -13.75
CA TYR A 107 44.43 -0.71 -14.00
C TYR A 107 43.97 0.70 -14.44
N HIS A 108 44.82 1.73 -14.27
CA HIS A 108 44.60 3.08 -14.79
C HIS A 108 45.16 3.31 -16.20
N VAL A 109 45.76 2.30 -16.82
CA VAL A 109 46.53 2.47 -18.06
C VAL A 109 45.99 1.61 -19.18
N ILE A 110 45.71 2.22 -20.33
CA ILE A 110 45.47 1.52 -21.60
C ILE A 110 46.78 1.49 -22.40
N GLY A 111 47.17 0.34 -22.98
CA GLY A 111 48.37 0.14 -23.74
C GLY A 111 48.35 0.71 -25.18
N SER A 112 47.51 1.73 -25.42
CA SER A 112 47.39 2.43 -26.70
C SER A 112 46.86 3.84 -26.49
N GLU A 113 46.99 4.72 -27.48
CA GLU A 113 46.35 6.04 -27.45
C GLU A 113 44.86 5.94 -27.71
N VAL A 114 44.08 6.49 -26.78
CA VAL A 114 42.61 6.63 -26.85
C VAL A 114 42.27 8.08 -26.45
N ASP A 115 41.94 8.92 -27.42
CA ASP A 115 41.47 10.28 -27.17
C ASP A 115 40.00 10.28 -26.71
N ALA A 116 39.54 11.43 -26.25
CA ALA A 116 38.15 11.57 -25.73
C ALA A 116 37.11 11.25 -26.80
N GLU A 117 37.33 11.56 -28.06
CA GLU A 117 36.38 11.25 -29.14
C GLU A 117 36.27 9.73 -29.33
N THR A 118 37.43 9.04 -29.32
CA THR A 118 37.49 7.57 -29.38
C THR A 118 36.87 6.92 -28.15
N ALA A 119 37.19 7.41 -26.94
CA ALA A 119 36.61 6.91 -25.68
C ALA A 119 35.10 7.09 -25.64
N ILE A 120 34.57 8.23 -26.08
CA ILE A 120 33.13 8.47 -26.25
C ILE A 120 32.52 7.51 -27.27
N GLY A 121 33.24 7.22 -28.35
CA GLY A 121 32.80 6.24 -29.35
C GLY A 121 32.79 4.78 -28.83
N LEU A 122 33.53 4.49 -27.78
CA LEU A 122 33.56 3.21 -27.06
C LEU A 122 32.57 3.14 -25.90
N ALA A 123 31.80 4.22 -25.60
CA ALA A 123 30.80 4.18 -24.56
C ALA A 123 29.77 3.07 -24.83
N GLY A 124 29.46 2.32 -23.81
CA GLY A 124 28.65 1.09 -23.92
C GLY A 124 29.46 -0.19 -24.10
N THR A 125 30.79 -0.11 -24.01
CA THR A 125 31.69 -1.26 -24.13
C THR A 125 32.68 -1.33 -22.96
N THR A 126 33.35 -2.47 -22.84
CA THR A 126 34.47 -2.65 -21.92
C THR A 126 35.80 -2.52 -22.65
N VAL A 127 36.81 -2.02 -21.95
CA VAL A 127 38.20 -1.82 -22.50
C VAL A 127 39.18 -2.51 -21.57
N GLU A 128 40.12 -3.30 -22.16
CA GLU A 128 41.16 -4.02 -21.42
C GLU A 128 42.27 -3.05 -20.98
N MET A 129 42.68 -3.16 -19.74
CA MET A 129 43.73 -2.36 -19.10
C MET A 129 45.07 -3.13 -19.11
N VAL A 130 46.15 -2.44 -18.77
CA VAL A 130 47.51 -3.04 -18.78
C VAL A 130 47.66 -4.17 -17.74
N ASN A 131 46.92 -4.17 -16.65
CA ASN A 131 46.91 -5.28 -15.69
C ASN A 131 46.13 -6.52 -16.19
N GLY A 132 45.39 -6.41 -17.28
CA GLY A 132 44.57 -7.49 -17.86
C GLY A 132 43.10 -7.46 -17.49
N ASP A 133 42.70 -6.60 -16.54
CA ASP A 133 41.29 -6.37 -16.19
C ASP A 133 40.64 -5.42 -17.19
N PHE A 134 39.32 -5.29 -17.06
CA PHE A 134 38.51 -4.44 -17.92
C PHE A 134 37.91 -3.26 -17.14
N ILE A 135 37.75 -2.12 -17.82
CA ILE A 135 36.94 -1.00 -17.40
C ILE A 135 35.71 -0.89 -18.27
N GLY A 136 34.59 -0.40 -17.72
CA GLY A 136 33.39 -0.03 -18.47
C GLY A 136 33.42 1.45 -18.83
N LEU A 137 33.24 1.77 -20.11
CA LEU A 137 33.08 3.16 -20.57
C LEU A 137 31.60 3.47 -20.76
N SER A 138 31.14 4.57 -20.18
CA SER A 138 29.74 5.03 -20.32
C SER A 138 29.66 6.56 -20.32
N LEU A 139 28.46 7.08 -20.52
CA LEU A 139 28.22 8.52 -20.52
C LEU A 139 27.15 8.88 -19.46
N ASP A 140 27.40 9.97 -18.71
CA ASP A 140 26.38 10.68 -17.98
C ASP A 140 26.20 12.06 -18.62
N GLY A 141 25.13 12.21 -19.38
CA GLY A 141 24.92 13.38 -20.23
C GLY A 141 26.07 13.59 -21.23
N SER A 142 26.96 14.56 -20.98
CA SER A 142 28.14 14.81 -21.81
C SER A 142 29.47 14.41 -21.17
N HIS A 143 29.43 13.87 -19.96
CA HIS A 143 30.63 13.44 -19.22
C HIS A 143 30.95 11.99 -19.53
N LEU A 144 32.20 11.72 -19.82
CA LEU A 144 32.70 10.36 -19.95
C LEU A 144 32.92 9.78 -18.55
N LEU A 145 32.36 8.61 -18.31
CA LEU A 145 32.57 7.81 -17.10
C LEU A 145 33.49 6.62 -17.44
N VAL A 146 34.40 6.36 -16.54
CA VAL A 146 35.25 5.15 -16.50
C VAL A 146 34.82 4.37 -15.27
N ASN A 147 34.14 3.26 -15.45
CA ASN A 147 33.31 2.64 -14.40
C ASN A 147 32.29 3.65 -13.83
N THR A 148 32.48 4.09 -12.59
CA THR A 148 31.64 5.14 -11.95
C THR A 148 32.38 6.49 -11.87
N VAL A 149 33.62 6.56 -12.31
CA VAL A 149 34.54 7.70 -12.12
C VAL A 149 34.40 8.68 -13.28
N THR A 150 34.30 9.97 -13.00
CA THR A 150 34.11 11.01 -14.02
C THR A 150 35.48 11.47 -14.59
N VAL A 151 35.57 11.55 -15.92
CA VAL A 151 36.66 12.24 -16.59
C VAL A 151 36.42 13.76 -16.53
N THR A 152 37.21 14.46 -15.70
CA THR A 152 37.06 15.90 -15.46
C THR A 152 37.82 16.76 -16.49
N THR A 153 38.95 16.25 -16.98
CA THR A 153 39.73 16.90 -18.07
C THR A 153 40.26 15.81 -18.99
N ALA A 154 39.94 15.94 -20.25
CA ALA A 154 40.39 14.97 -21.26
C ALA A 154 41.48 15.53 -22.17
N ASP A 155 42.19 14.64 -22.87
CA ASP A 155 43.12 14.94 -23.97
C ASP A 155 44.32 15.83 -23.61
N ILE A 156 44.93 15.61 -22.43
CA ILE A 156 46.25 16.19 -22.17
C ILE A 156 47.26 15.40 -22.98
N GLN A 157 47.75 16.01 -24.06
CA GLN A 157 48.64 15.39 -25.01
C GLN A 157 50.09 15.38 -24.51
N THR A 158 50.76 14.27 -24.71
CA THR A 158 52.20 14.08 -24.43
C THR A 158 52.88 13.41 -25.63
N ASP A 159 54.21 13.33 -25.62
CA ASP A 159 54.94 12.71 -26.73
C ASP A 159 54.83 11.17 -26.76
N ASN A 160 54.35 10.55 -25.67
CA ASN A 160 54.18 9.11 -25.57
C ASN A 160 52.76 8.71 -25.11
N GLY A 161 51.78 9.58 -25.32
CA GLY A 161 50.39 9.22 -25.07
C GLY A 161 49.47 10.34 -24.58
N ILE A 162 48.37 9.97 -23.96
CA ILE A 162 47.31 10.87 -23.56
C ILE A 162 47.01 10.68 -22.06
N ILE A 163 46.72 11.79 -21.37
CA ILE A 163 46.24 11.74 -19.99
C ILE A 163 44.80 12.23 -19.96
N HIS A 164 43.92 11.46 -19.34
CA HIS A 164 42.59 11.85 -18.92
C HIS A 164 42.54 11.98 -17.40
N VAL A 165 42.18 13.15 -16.89
CA VAL A 165 42.10 13.40 -15.44
C VAL A 165 40.78 12.89 -14.91
N ILE A 166 40.83 12.15 -13.81
CA ILE A 166 39.68 11.55 -13.16
C ILE A 166 39.56 12.03 -11.71
N ASP A 167 38.30 12.04 -11.20
CA ASP A 167 37.92 12.56 -9.87
C ASP A 167 37.96 11.52 -8.74
N ALA A 168 38.18 10.23 -9.07
CA ALA A 168 38.42 9.17 -8.08
C ALA A 168 39.44 8.16 -8.58
N VAL A 169 39.99 7.33 -7.69
CA VAL A 169 40.88 6.23 -8.02
C VAL A 169 40.11 5.02 -8.52
N LEU A 170 40.48 4.46 -9.65
CA LEU A 170 39.94 3.21 -10.16
C LEU A 170 40.48 2.04 -9.33
N LEU A 171 39.60 1.19 -8.83
CA LEU A 171 40.00 -0.03 -8.15
C LEU A 171 39.69 -1.23 -9.05
N PRO A 172 40.66 -2.13 -9.31
CA PRO A 172 40.41 -3.34 -10.08
C PRO A 172 39.35 -4.21 -9.38
N PRO A 173 38.63 -5.08 -10.14
CA PRO A 173 37.78 -6.10 -9.54
C PRO A 173 38.63 -7.00 -8.62
N GLU A 174 38.04 -7.45 -7.50
CA GLU A 174 38.77 -8.39 -6.63
C GLU A 174 39.01 -9.71 -7.37
N ASP A 175 40.22 -10.26 -7.27
CA ASP A 175 40.57 -11.57 -7.81
C ASP A 175 39.65 -12.65 -7.27
N MET A 176 38.91 -13.33 -8.14
CA MET A 176 37.93 -14.31 -7.79
C MET A 176 38.53 -15.65 -7.38
N MET A 177 38.12 -16.12 -6.19
CA MET A 177 38.23 -17.56 -5.87
C MET A 177 37.22 -18.32 -6.75
N ASP A 178 37.62 -19.47 -7.30
CA ASP A 178 36.74 -20.34 -8.07
C ASP A 178 35.46 -20.62 -7.26
N PRO A 179 34.25 -20.21 -7.70
CA PRO A 179 33.04 -20.42 -6.99
C PRO A 179 32.71 -21.92 -6.90
N THR A 180 32.21 -22.35 -5.76
CA THR A 180 31.85 -23.75 -5.50
C THR A 180 30.37 -23.99 -5.34
N LEU A 181 29.60 -22.90 -5.24
CA LEU A 181 28.15 -22.90 -5.02
C LEU A 181 27.45 -22.23 -6.20
N ASN A 182 26.27 -22.72 -6.54
CA ASN A 182 25.40 -22.05 -7.50
C ASN A 182 24.68 -20.85 -6.84
N ILE A 183 23.91 -20.10 -7.64
CA ILE A 183 23.19 -18.89 -7.20
C ILE A 183 22.31 -19.15 -5.99
N VAL A 184 21.52 -20.22 -6.03
CA VAL A 184 20.56 -20.54 -4.95
C VAL A 184 21.29 -20.98 -3.68
N GLU A 185 22.31 -21.84 -3.82
CA GLU A 185 23.13 -22.29 -2.68
C GLU A 185 23.86 -21.11 -2.02
N THR A 186 24.37 -20.17 -2.85
CA THR A 186 25.01 -18.95 -2.36
C THR A 186 24.02 -18.05 -1.61
N ALA A 187 22.81 -17.87 -2.15
CA ALA A 187 21.75 -17.10 -1.48
C ALA A 187 21.34 -17.73 -0.13
N VAL A 188 21.18 -19.05 -0.09
CA VAL A 188 20.86 -19.79 1.14
C VAL A 188 22.00 -19.67 2.17
N ALA A 189 23.26 -19.76 1.75
CA ALA A 189 24.41 -19.69 2.63
C ALA A 189 24.66 -18.29 3.22
N ASN A 190 24.26 -17.22 2.51
CA ASN A 190 24.51 -15.84 2.92
C ASN A 190 23.70 -15.42 4.16
N GLY A 191 22.48 -15.91 4.32
CA GLY A 191 21.62 -15.61 5.47
C GLY A 191 20.88 -14.25 5.47
N SER A 192 21.15 -13.38 4.49
CA SER A 192 20.47 -12.08 4.31
C SER A 192 19.37 -12.12 3.24
N PHE A 193 19.07 -13.29 2.70
CA PHE A 193 18.13 -13.52 1.61
C PHE A 193 17.04 -14.51 1.98
N THR A 194 16.64 -14.57 3.25
CA THR A 194 15.69 -15.57 3.73
C THR A 194 14.32 -15.42 3.06
N THR A 195 13.87 -14.19 2.88
CA THR A 195 12.62 -13.85 2.19
C THR A 195 12.70 -14.15 0.68
N LEU A 196 13.82 -13.80 0.04
CA LEU A 196 14.06 -14.11 -1.38
C LEU A 196 14.03 -15.62 -1.62
N VAL A 197 14.75 -16.39 -0.80
CA VAL A 197 14.79 -17.86 -0.90
C VAL A 197 13.40 -18.47 -0.72
N ALA A 198 12.62 -18.01 0.26
CA ALA A 198 11.24 -18.44 0.45
C ALA A 198 10.35 -18.10 -0.76
N ALA A 199 10.51 -16.91 -1.33
CA ALA A 199 9.78 -16.49 -2.53
C ALA A 199 10.15 -17.33 -3.77
N LEU A 200 11.45 -17.63 -3.97
CA LEU A 200 11.91 -18.51 -5.04
C LEU A 200 11.33 -19.93 -4.91
N GLN A 201 11.28 -20.48 -3.69
CA GLN A 201 10.71 -21.79 -3.41
C GLN A 201 9.17 -21.81 -3.62
N ALA A 202 8.47 -20.74 -3.25
CA ALA A 202 7.02 -20.63 -3.45
C ALA A 202 6.63 -20.58 -4.95
N THR A 203 7.58 -20.24 -5.83
CA THR A 203 7.38 -20.10 -7.28
C THR A 203 8.11 -21.16 -8.11
N ASP A 204 8.76 -22.14 -7.48
CA ASP A 204 9.63 -23.16 -8.10
C ASP A 204 10.80 -22.56 -8.94
N LEU A 205 11.11 -21.27 -8.77
CA LEU A 205 12.21 -20.60 -9.46
C LEU A 205 13.58 -20.97 -8.88
N ASP A 206 13.64 -21.49 -7.68
CA ASP A 206 14.87 -22.04 -7.08
C ASP A 206 15.43 -23.18 -7.93
N ILE A 207 14.57 -24.04 -8.50
CA ILE A 207 14.96 -25.14 -9.39
C ILE A 207 15.56 -24.59 -10.69
N VAL A 208 14.96 -23.51 -11.24
CA VAL A 208 15.42 -22.88 -12.48
C VAL A 208 16.76 -22.18 -12.29
N LEU A 209 16.93 -21.43 -11.20
CA LEU A 209 18.14 -20.67 -10.90
C LEU A 209 19.30 -21.54 -10.36
N ALA A 210 19.02 -22.79 -9.99
CA ALA A 210 20.05 -23.77 -9.63
C ALA A 210 20.62 -24.52 -10.85
N ASP A 211 20.08 -24.32 -12.06
CA ASP A 211 20.57 -24.98 -13.29
C ASP A 211 21.95 -24.46 -13.69
N GLU A 212 22.97 -25.31 -13.57
CA GLU A 212 24.36 -24.99 -13.93
C GLU A 212 24.62 -24.96 -15.45
N SER A 213 23.64 -25.34 -16.26
CA SER A 213 23.79 -25.28 -17.73
C SER A 213 23.47 -23.88 -18.29
N THR A 214 22.90 -23.00 -17.50
CA THR A 214 22.50 -21.64 -17.88
C THR A 214 23.20 -20.64 -16.97
N MET A 215 23.78 -19.59 -17.56
CA MET A 215 24.36 -18.48 -16.80
C MET A 215 23.28 -17.46 -16.47
N PHE A 216 23.31 -16.93 -15.24
CA PHE A 216 22.38 -15.92 -14.80
C PHE A 216 23.10 -14.72 -14.16
N THR A 217 22.49 -13.55 -14.26
CA THR A 217 22.77 -12.43 -13.37
C THR A 217 21.55 -12.23 -12.48
N VAL A 218 21.73 -12.25 -11.17
CA VAL A 218 20.63 -12.05 -10.21
C VAL A 218 20.87 -10.79 -9.41
N PHE A 219 19.94 -9.86 -9.48
CA PHE A 219 19.86 -8.71 -8.60
C PHE A 219 19.05 -9.11 -7.36
N ALA A 220 19.74 -9.49 -6.29
CA ALA A 220 19.15 -10.12 -5.11
C ALA A 220 18.75 -9.07 -4.06
N PRO A 221 17.43 -8.84 -3.82
CA PRO A 221 17.00 -7.98 -2.73
C PRO A 221 17.28 -8.65 -1.38
N THR A 222 17.76 -7.86 -0.41
CA THR A 222 17.93 -8.31 0.98
C THR A 222 16.59 -8.47 1.70
N ASP A 223 16.61 -9.11 2.88
CA ASP A 223 15.42 -9.16 3.76
C ASP A 223 14.97 -7.75 4.16
N ASP A 224 15.88 -6.80 4.36
CA ASP A 224 15.57 -5.39 4.59
C ASP A 224 14.89 -4.74 3.38
N ALA A 225 15.31 -5.08 2.16
CA ALA A 225 14.68 -4.61 0.92
C ALA A 225 13.24 -5.11 0.80
N PHE A 226 12.99 -6.37 1.16
CA PHE A 226 11.62 -6.92 1.23
C PHE A 226 10.80 -6.25 2.32
N ALA A 227 11.38 -5.93 3.48
CA ALA A 227 10.66 -5.25 4.55
C ALA A 227 10.11 -3.87 4.14
N LEU A 228 10.73 -3.20 3.14
CA LEU A 228 10.26 -1.92 2.62
C LEU A 228 8.93 -1.99 1.88
N ILE A 229 8.58 -3.14 1.29
CA ILE A 229 7.28 -3.33 0.63
C ILE A 229 6.16 -3.72 1.61
N GLY A 230 6.49 -4.02 2.86
CA GLY A 230 5.55 -4.34 3.94
C GLY A 230 5.15 -5.81 4.02
N GLU A 231 4.95 -6.30 5.24
CA GLU A 231 4.62 -7.71 5.51
C GLU A 231 3.31 -8.16 4.84
N GLU A 232 2.32 -7.27 4.81
CA GLU A 232 1.01 -7.52 4.17
C GLU A 232 1.15 -7.73 2.66
N THR A 233 1.95 -6.89 1.98
CA THR A 233 2.25 -7.05 0.56
C THR A 233 3.00 -8.34 0.27
N ILE A 234 3.97 -8.71 1.12
CA ILE A 234 4.70 -9.98 0.98
C ILE A 234 3.75 -11.16 1.09
N THR A 235 2.83 -11.15 2.06
CA THR A 235 1.81 -12.19 2.22
C THR A 235 0.93 -12.29 0.98
N THR A 236 0.42 -11.16 0.48
CA THR A 236 -0.37 -11.11 -0.76
C THR A 236 0.38 -11.67 -1.96
N LEU A 237 1.67 -11.35 -2.10
CA LEU A 237 2.50 -11.88 -3.19
C LEU A 237 2.69 -13.40 -3.08
N LEU A 238 2.87 -13.94 -1.87
CA LEU A 238 2.97 -15.39 -1.65
C LEU A 238 1.67 -16.13 -1.98
N GLU A 239 0.53 -15.48 -1.79
CA GLU A 239 -0.79 -16.00 -2.19
C GLU A 239 -1.05 -15.89 -3.71
N ASN A 240 -0.24 -15.09 -4.43
CA ASN A 240 -0.33 -14.87 -5.87
C ASN A 240 0.97 -15.27 -6.58
N PRO A 241 1.32 -16.56 -6.67
CA PRO A 241 2.62 -17.04 -7.15
C PRO A 241 2.94 -16.64 -8.59
N ASP A 242 1.97 -16.44 -9.46
CA ASP A 242 2.19 -15.97 -10.83
C ASP A 242 2.70 -14.51 -10.84
N VAL A 243 2.13 -13.64 -9.99
CA VAL A 243 2.56 -12.24 -9.83
C VAL A 243 3.96 -12.20 -9.20
N LEU A 244 4.15 -12.98 -8.13
CA LEU A 244 5.44 -13.10 -7.45
C LEU A 244 6.54 -13.60 -8.40
N SER A 245 6.25 -14.65 -9.18
CA SER A 245 7.18 -15.18 -10.19
C SER A 245 7.58 -14.11 -11.21
N ASN A 246 6.62 -13.32 -11.70
CA ASN A 246 6.92 -12.24 -12.64
C ASN A 246 7.82 -11.17 -12.01
N ILE A 247 7.57 -10.77 -10.76
CA ILE A 247 8.44 -9.83 -10.03
C ILE A 247 9.84 -10.43 -9.83
N LEU A 248 9.97 -11.68 -9.40
CA LEU A 248 11.26 -12.34 -9.23
C LEU A 248 12.05 -12.44 -10.54
N LEU A 249 11.37 -12.77 -11.63
CA LEU A 249 12.00 -12.84 -12.96
C LEU A 249 12.45 -11.46 -13.49
N GLN A 250 11.89 -10.34 -12.99
CA GLN A 250 12.41 -9.01 -13.30
C GLN A 250 13.80 -8.76 -12.67
N HIS A 251 14.16 -9.51 -11.64
CA HIS A 251 15.47 -9.43 -10.98
C HIS A 251 16.53 -10.33 -11.62
N VAL A 252 16.21 -11.03 -12.71
CA VAL A 252 17.07 -12.03 -13.33
C VAL A 252 17.35 -11.68 -14.78
N ILE A 253 18.64 -11.64 -15.17
CA ILE A 253 19.04 -11.68 -16.57
C ILE A 253 19.48 -13.11 -16.87
N ALA A 254 18.87 -13.75 -17.86
CA ALA A 254 19.19 -15.11 -18.25
C ALA A 254 20.16 -15.15 -19.42
N GLY A 255 21.03 -16.14 -19.43
CA GLY A 255 21.98 -16.41 -20.53
C GLY A 255 23.31 -15.66 -20.44
N SER A 256 23.51 -14.82 -19.43
CA SER A 256 24.77 -14.10 -19.21
C SER A 256 25.06 -13.85 -17.74
N ALA A 257 26.35 -13.86 -17.39
CA ALA A 257 26.85 -13.33 -16.13
C ALA A 257 27.35 -11.91 -16.40
N VAL A 258 26.57 -10.90 -16.04
CA VAL A 258 26.92 -9.49 -16.21
C VAL A 258 27.58 -9.03 -14.92
N ASP A 259 28.87 -8.90 -14.89
CA ASP A 259 29.62 -8.34 -13.77
C ASP A 259 29.46 -6.82 -13.66
N SER A 260 29.97 -6.21 -12.58
CA SER A 260 29.84 -4.78 -12.35
C SER A 260 30.52 -3.93 -13.43
N VAL A 261 31.62 -4.40 -14.00
CA VAL A 261 32.37 -3.69 -15.07
C VAL A 261 31.51 -3.64 -16.35
N THR A 262 30.95 -4.76 -16.73
CA THR A 262 29.99 -4.84 -17.84
C THR A 262 28.75 -3.98 -17.55
N ALA A 263 28.24 -4.04 -16.33
CA ALA A 263 27.09 -3.23 -15.90
C ALA A 263 27.39 -1.72 -15.95
N TYR A 264 28.59 -1.27 -15.60
CA TYR A 264 29.01 0.13 -15.75
C TYR A 264 28.98 0.59 -17.21
N SER A 265 29.41 -0.27 -18.14
CA SER A 265 29.33 0.05 -19.56
C SER A 265 27.91 0.22 -20.06
N LEU A 266 26.96 -0.44 -19.43
CA LEU A 266 25.52 -0.39 -19.76
C LEU A 266 24.77 0.78 -19.09
N ASN A 267 25.48 1.72 -18.46
CA ASN A 267 24.88 2.90 -17.83
C ASN A 267 23.91 3.64 -18.76
N GLY A 268 22.71 3.95 -18.27
CA GLY A 268 21.66 4.64 -19.03
C GLY A 268 20.95 3.77 -20.05
N THR A 269 21.19 2.46 -20.08
CA THR A 269 20.51 1.52 -20.98
C THR A 269 19.38 0.77 -20.28
N MET A 270 18.50 0.18 -21.09
CA MET A 270 17.47 -0.74 -20.64
C MET A 270 17.95 -2.17 -20.87
N VAL A 271 17.95 -2.99 -19.84
CA VAL A 271 18.33 -4.41 -19.95
C VAL A 271 17.08 -5.29 -19.91
N GLU A 272 17.02 -6.28 -20.79
CA GLU A 272 15.92 -7.25 -20.80
C GLU A 272 16.14 -8.30 -19.73
N THR A 273 15.09 -8.55 -18.92
CA THR A 273 15.09 -9.53 -17.84
C THR A 273 14.42 -10.83 -18.25
N ALA A 274 14.50 -11.84 -17.42
CA ALA A 274 13.85 -13.14 -17.65
C ALA A 274 12.31 -13.06 -17.70
N SER A 275 11.72 -11.99 -17.17
CA SER A 275 10.29 -11.69 -17.32
C SER A 275 9.92 -11.08 -18.68
N MET A 276 10.91 -10.82 -19.57
CA MET A 276 10.80 -10.03 -20.80
C MET A 276 10.49 -8.53 -20.56
N ALA A 277 10.50 -8.07 -19.32
CA ALA A 277 10.49 -6.64 -19.01
C ALA A 277 11.87 -6.03 -19.27
N THR A 278 11.89 -4.73 -19.56
CA THR A 278 13.13 -3.98 -19.69
C THR A 278 13.31 -3.09 -18.47
N ILE A 279 14.40 -3.26 -17.76
CA ILE A 279 14.70 -2.55 -16.51
C ILE A 279 15.91 -1.62 -16.74
N PRO A 280 15.88 -0.35 -16.29
CA PRO A 280 16.99 0.56 -16.44
C PRO A 280 18.17 0.15 -15.56
N LEU A 281 19.37 0.15 -16.15
CA LEU A 281 20.64 0.07 -15.46
C LEU A 281 21.29 1.46 -15.51
N ALA A 282 21.65 2.03 -14.38
CA ALA A 282 22.15 3.40 -14.31
C ALA A 282 23.19 3.58 -13.19
N ILE A 283 24.02 4.59 -13.31
CA ILE A 283 24.89 5.07 -12.24
C ILE A 283 24.22 6.29 -11.60
N ASN A 284 24.08 6.30 -10.30
CA ASN A 284 23.58 7.44 -9.55
C ASN A 284 24.66 8.51 -9.45
N SER A 285 24.51 9.61 -10.17
CA SER A 285 25.50 10.70 -10.24
C SER A 285 25.73 11.45 -8.92
N ALA A 286 24.90 11.22 -7.90
CA ALA A 286 25.09 11.81 -6.57
C ALA A 286 25.87 10.91 -5.59
N THR A 287 25.85 9.59 -5.81
CA THR A 287 26.47 8.59 -4.92
C THR A 287 27.47 7.68 -5.62
N ASP A 288 27.60 7.78 -6.94
CA ASP A 288 28.41 6.92 -7.82
C ASP A 288 28.09 5.43 -7.72
N MET A 289 26.91 5.10 -7.18
CA MET A 289 26.45 3.73 -7.04
C MET A 289 25.76 3.26 -8.32
N LEU A 290 26.06 2.03 -8.72
CA LEU A 290 25.30 1.35 -9.76
C LEU A 290 23.89 1.04 -9.25
N MET A 291 22.89 1.26 -10.10
CA MET A 291 21.47 1.06 -9.79
C MET A 291 20.84 0.13 -10.82
N PHE A 292 19.94 -0.71 -10.36
CA PHE A 292 19.08 -1.55 -11.19
C PHE A 292 17.61 -1.28 -10.85
N GLY A 293 16.84 -0.80 -11.82
CA GLY A 293 15.41 -0.49 -11.63
C GLY A 293 15.13 0.56 -10.55
N GLY A 294 16.10 1.43 -10.24
CA GLY A 294 16.01 2.41 -9.16
C GLY A 294 16.52 1.92 -7.80
N ALA A 295 16.77 0.62 -7.63
CA ALA A 295 17.41 0.06 -6.44
C ALA A 295 18.94 0.22 -6.53
N ASN A 296 19.60 0.61 -5.44
CA ASN A 296 21.06 0.69 -5.40
C ASN A 296 21.67 -0.73 -5.27
N ILE A 297 22.73 -0.98 -6.01
CA ILE A 297 23.54 -2.19 -5.84
C ILE A 297 24.52 -1.94 -4.69
N ILE A 298 24.23 -2.54 -3.54
CA ILE A 298 24.98 -2.35 -2.29
C ILE A 298 26.15 -3.31 -2.13
N MET A 299 26.11 -4.44 -2.83
CA MET A 299 27.23 -5.38 -2.97
C MET A 299 27.18 -5.96 -4.38
N LYS A 300 28.32 -6.00 -5.04
CA LYS A 300 28.44 -6.42 -6.42
C LYS A 300 29.36 -7.65 -6.54
N ASP A 301 29.22 -8.36 -7.65
CA ASP A 301 30.17 -9.38 -8.10
C ASP A 301 30.33 -10.57 -7.13
N ILE A 302 29.20 -11.06 -6.55
CA ILE A 302 29.22 -12.35 -5.85
C ILE A 302 29.12 -13.45 -6.91
N TYR A 303 30.28 -14.03 -7.26
CA TYR A 303 30.36 -15.04 -8.31
C TYR A 303 29.91 -16.41 -7.83
N THR A 304 29.26 -17.15 -8.72
CA THR A 304 28.71 -18.48 -8.46
C THR A 304 29.05 -19.43 -9.63
N THR A 305 28.87 -20.73 -9.46
CA THR A 305 29.14 -21.70 -10.53
C THR A 305 28.33 -21.47 -11.81
N ASN A 306 27.17 -20.83 -11.68
CA ASN A 306 26.24 -20.58 -12.80
C ASN A 306 25.87 -19.09 -12.97
N GLY A 307 26.71 -18.16 -12.50
CA GLY A 307 26.47 -16.74 -12.75
C GLY A 307 27.02 -15.79 -11.70
N VAL A 308 26.38 -14.63 -11.57
CA VAL A 308 26.76 -13.58 -10.64
C VAL A 308 25.53 -13.02 -9.90
N ILE A 309 25.71 -12.69 -8.63
CA ILE A 309 24.71 -12.02 -7.81
C ILE A 309 25.17 -10.60 -7.50
N HIS A 310 24.28 -9.63 -7.70
CA HIS A 310 24.39 -8.27 -7.19
C HIS A 310 23.32 -8.03 -6.14
N VAL A 311 23.71 -7.59 -4.96
CA VAL A 311 22.80 -7.35 -3.85
C VAL A 311 22.19 -5.96 -3.98
N ILE A 312 20.86 -5.87 -3.87
CA ILE A 312 20.14 -4.60 -4.01
C ILE A 312 19.36 -4.26 -2.73
N ASP A 313 19.18 -2.96 -2.49
CA ASP A 313 18.54 -2.39 -1.30
C ASP A 313 17.01 -2.23 -1.41
N ALA A 314 16.43 -2.54 -2.56
CA ALA A 314 14.99 -2.49 -2.77
C ALA A 314 14.52 -3.57 -3.76
N VAL A 315 13.28 -4.02 -3.64
CA VAL A 315 12.64 -4.93 -4.61
C VAL A 315 12.20 -4.13 -5.84
N VAL A 316 12.59 -4.59 -7.03
CA VAL A 316 12.20 -3.98 -8.31
C VAL A 316 10.89 -4.58 -8.77
N VAL A 317 9.80 -3.85 -8.61
CA VAL A 317 8.45 -4.30 -9.01
C VAL A 317 8.18 -4.00 -10.49
N GLY A 318 8.82 -2.97 -11.06
CA GLY A 318 8.63 -2.52 -12.44
C GLY A 318 7.17 -2.12 -12.71
N ASP A 319 6.63 -2.56 -13.84
CA ASP A 319 5.23 -2.30 -14.24
C ASP A 319 4.26 -3.42 -13.80
N VAL A 320 4.69 -4.32 -12.90
CA VAL A 320 3.83 -5.40 -12.39
C VAL A 320 2.83 -4.82 -11.38
N GLU A 321 1.54 -4.99 -11.68
CA GLU A 321 0.48 -4.62 -10.74
C GLU A 321 0.44 -5.63 -9.59
N VAL A 322 0.79 -5.17 -8.40
CA VAL A 322 0.69 -5.97 -7.18
C VAL A 322 -0.77 -5.92 -6.71
N PRO A 323 -1.45 -7.06 -6.55
CA PRO A 323 -2.79 -7.08 -6.01
C PRO A 323 -2.86 -6.35 -4.67
N ALA A 324 -3.94 -5.61 -4.44
CA ALA A 324 -4.17 -5.06 -3.10
C ALA A 324 -4.37 -6.23 -2.12
N PRO A 325 -3.88 -6.12 -0.88
CA PRO A 325 -4.17 -7.10 0.15
C PRO A 325 -5.67 -7.32 0.30
N ALA A 326 -6.07 -8.58 0.46
CA ALA A 326 -7.48 -8.89 0.70
C ALA A 326 -7.91 -8.29 2.05
N MET A 327 -9.02 -7.57 2.03
CA MET A 327 -9.56 -6.92 3.21
C MET A 327 -10.88 -7.57 3.63
N SER A 328 -10.90 -8.18 4.80
CA SER A 328 -12.12 -8.70 5.39
C SER A 328 -13.08 -7.59 5.85
N LEU A 329 -14.32 -7.97 6.16
CA LEU A 329 -15.31 -7.07 6.78
C LEU A 329 -14.78 -6.41 8.07
N VAL A 330 -13.98 -7.16 8.84
CA VAL A 330 -13.36 -6.64 10.08
C VAL A 330 -12.28 -5.61 9.77
N ASP A 331 -11.41 -5.87 8.78
CA ASP A 331 -10.36 -4.93 8.36
C ASP A 331 -10.96 -3.62 7.85
N VAL A 332 -12.02 -3.71 7.04
CA VAL A 332 -12.76 -2.55 6.55
C VAL A 332 -13.37 -1.75 7.72
N ALA A 333 -13.95 -2.43 8.72
CA ALA A 333 -14.53 -1.78 9.89
C ALA A 333 -13.45 -1.11 10.77
N VAL A 334 -12.30 -1.77 10.99
CA VAL A 334 -11.16 -1.21 11.74
C VAL A 334 -10.60 0.03 11.05
N ASN A 335 -10.38 -0.05 9.73
CA ASN A 335 -9.79 1.05 8.95
C ASN A 335 -10.72 2.26 8.81
N ASN A 336 -12.04 2.07 8.90
CA ASN A 336 -13.01 3.16 8.81
C ASN A 336 -12.96 4.13 10.01
N GLY A 337 -12.68 3.62 11.23
CA GLY A 337 -12.54 4.41 12.44
C GLY A 337 -13.87 4.88 13.10
N ASN A 338 -15.05 4.63 12.49
CA ASN A 338 -16.36 4.97 13.05
C ASN A 338 -17.06 3.77 13.70
N PHE A 339 -16.40 2.62 13.77
CA PHE A 339 -16.93 1.36 14.27
C PHE A 339 -16.13 0.81 15.46
N THR A 340 -15.49 1.71 16.24
CA THR A 340 -14.60 1.30 17.33
C THR A 340 -15.32 0.47 18.38
N THR A 341 -16.57 0.82 18.70
CA THR A 341 -17.42 0.08 19.63
C THR A 341 -17.83 -1.28 19.06
N LEU A 342 -18.22 -1.34 17.79
CA LEU A 342 -18.56 -2.59 17.10
C LEU A 342 -17.37 -3.56 17.07
N VAL A 343 -16.20 -3.08 16.65
CA VAL A 343 -14.96 -3.87 16.59
C VAL A 343 -14.59 -4.42 17.98
N ALA A 344 -14.65 -3.58 19.02
CA ALA A 344 -14.39 -4.02 20.39
C ALA A 344 -15.40 -5.10 20.85
N ALA A 345 -16.67 -4.96 20.49
CA ALA A 345 -17.72 -5.94 20.79
C ALA A 345 -17.47 -7.27 20.04
N LEU A 346 -17.12 -7.23 18.76
CA LEU A 346 -16.75 -8.42 17.96
C LEU A 346 -15.55 -9.15 18.59
N GLN A 347 -14.49 -8.44 18.95
CA GLN A 347 -13.31 -8.99 19.59
C GLN A 347 -13.61 -9.63 20.96
N SER A 348 -14.48 -9.00 21.77
CA SER A 348 -14.85 -9.52 23.07
C SER A 348 -15.65 -10.83 23.02
N THR A 349 -16.31 -11.08 21.89
CA THR A 349 -17.14 -12.28 21.65
C THR A 349 -16.45 -13.32 20.76
N GLY A 350 -15.27 -12.99 20.17
CA GLY A 350 -14.55 -13.83 19.22
C GLY A 350 -15.20 -13.95 17.84
N LEU A 351 -16.21 -13.11 17.54
CA LEU A 351 -16.87 -13.07 16.23
C LEU A 351 -16.01 -12.36 15.17
N ASP A 352 -15.02 -11.59 15.58
CA ASP A 352 -14.05 -10.96 14.70
C ASP A 352 -13.34 -11.99 13.82
N THR A 353 -12.91 -13.13 14.38
CA THR A 353 -12.26 -14.20 13.61
C THR A 353 -13.20 -14.85 12.59
N THR A 354 -14.49 -14.97 12.92
CA THR A 354 -15.50 -15.52 11.99
C THR A 354 -15.80 -14.56 10.84
N LEU A 355 -15.92 -13.26 11.12
CA LEU A 355 -16.19 -12.24 10.11
C LEU A 355 -14.92 -11.79 9.33
N ALA A 356 -13.73 -12.22 9.77
CA ALA A 356 -12.48 -12.05 9.04
C ALA A 356 -12.18 -13.21 8.09
N ASP A 357 -12.93 -14.32 8.15
CA ASP A 357 -12.78 -15.47 7.25
C ASP A 357 -13.15 -15.07 5.81
N LEU A 358 -12.15 -15.07 4.92
CA LEU A 358 -12.30 -14.68 3.52
C LEU A 358 -13.05 -15.70 2.66
N ASP A 359 -13.21 -16.94 3.15
CA ASP A 359 -13.90 -18.01 2.43
C ASP A 359 -15.42 -17.97 2.61
N THR A 360 -15.93 -17.12 3.52
CA THR A 360 -17.35 -17.04 3.86
C THR A 360 -17.90 -15.63 3.68
N ASP A 361 -18.88 -15.46 2.80
CA ASP A 361 -19.52 -14.18 2.54
C ASP A 361 -20.57 -13.81 3.61
N PHE A 362 -20.51 -12.55 4.05
CA PHE A 362 -21.50 -11.96 4.96
C PHE A 362 -21.95 -10.57 4.49
N THR A 363 -23.13 -10.19 4.95
CA THR A 363 -23.59 -8.79 4.93
C THR A 363 -23.74 -8.32 6.37
N VAL A 364 -23.08 -7.22 6.73
CA VAL A 364 -23.12 -6.67 8.09
C VAL A 364 -23.87 -5.34 8.10
N PHE A 365 -24.97 -5.28 8.87
CA PHE A 365 -25.60 -4.01 9.24
C PHE A 365 -24.79 -3.41 10.38
N ALA A 366 -23.84 -2.53 10.07
CA ALA A 366 -22.86 -2.03 11.03
C ALA A 366 -23.32 -0.73 11.70
N PRO A 367 -23.68 -0.76 12.99
CA PRO A 367 -23.97 0.44 13.74
C PRO A 367 -22.69 1.24 14.01
N THR A 368 -22.75 2.56 13.78
CA THR A 368 -21.66 3.46 14.11
C THR A 368 -21.49 3.66 15.61
N ASP A 369 -20.35 4.21 16.05
CA ASP A 369 -20.17 4.62 17.45
C ASP A 369 -21.26 5.60 17.90
N ALA A 370 -21.75 6.48 17.01
CA ALA A 370 -22.88 7.36 17.25
C ALA A 370 -24.21 6.60 17.43
N ALA A 371 -24.39 5.47 16.74
CA ALA A 371 -25.55 4.61 16.90
C ALA A 371 -25.53 3.93 18.28
N PHE A 372 -24.37 3.42 18.70
CA PHE A 372 -24.21 2.87 20.05
C PHE A 372 -24.40 3.91 21.15
N ALA A 373 -23.99 5.16 20.93
CA ALA A 373 -24.17 6.24 21.89
C ALA A 373 -25.65 6.63 22.12
N LYS A 374 -26.57 6.19 21.25
CA LYS A 374 -28.03 6.37 21.45
C LYS A 374 -28.60 5.36 22.45
N LEU A 375 -27.89 4.26 22.75
CA LEU A 375 -28.33 3.33 23.79
C LEU A 375 -28.22 3.98 25.17
N PRO A 376 -29.14 3.63 26.12
CA PRO A 376 -29.02 4.09 27.49
C PRO A 376 -27.65 3.78 28.10
N GLU A 377 -27.14 4.69 28.92
CA GLU A 377 -25.85 4.54 29.58
C GLU A 377 -25.78 3.23 30.38
N GLY A 378 -24.71 2.46 30.22
CA GLY A 378 -24.52 1.18 30.90
C GLY A 378 -25.20 -0.02 30.23
N THR A 379 -25.98 0.17 29.16
CA THR A 379 -26.65 -0.96 28.46
C THR A 379 -25.63 -2.01 28.02
N LEU A 380 -24.55 -1.64 27.33
CA LEU A 380 -23.53 -2.58 26.86
C LEU A 380 -22.82 -3.29 28.02
N ASP A 381 -22.54 -2.57 29.11
CA ASP A 381 -21.84 -3.11 30.28
C ASP A 381 -22.71 -4.12 31.07
N SER A 382 -24.02 -4.03 30.91
CA SER A 382 -24.96 -4.94 31.57
C SER A 382 -25.20 -6.25 30.82
N LEU A 383 -24.75 -6.34 29.54
CA LEU A 383 -24.97 -7.52 28.73
C LEU A 383 -24.00 -8.65 29.12
N THR A 384 -24.54 -9.87 29.17
CA THR A 384 -23.67 -11.07 29.19
C THR A 384 -23.03 -11.29 27.83
N ALA A 385 -21.94 -12.06 27.78
CA ALA A 385 -21.28 -12.42 26.52
C ALA A 385 -22.23 -13.08 25.52
N ASP A 386 -23.12 -13.96 26.00
CA ASP A 386 -24.11 -14.63 25.15
C ASP A 386 -25.13 -13.66 24.57
N GLN A 387 -25.59 -12.69 25.38
CA GLN A 387 -26.51 -11.64 24.92
C GLN A 387 -25.85 -10.73 23.89
N LEU A 388 -24.62 -10.31 24.14
CA LEU A 388 -23.86 -9.50 23.19
C LEU A 388 -23.63 -10.26 21.86
N THR A 389 -23.25 -11.53 21.94
CA THR A 389 -23.09 -12.40 20.77
C THR A 389 -24.39 -12.49 19.97
N ASN A 390 -25.54 -12.68 20.65
CA ASN A 390 -26.84 -12.73 20.00
C ASN A 390 -27.19 -11.42 19.29
N ILE A 391 -26.93 -10.27 19.92
CA ILE A 391 -27.13 -8.95 19.30
C ILE A 391 -26.23 -8.78 18.07
N LEU A 392 -24.95 -9.13 18.18
CA LEU A 392 -24.01 -9.00 17.06
C LEU A 392 -24.40 -9.88 15.89
N LEU A 393 -24.78 -11.15 16.14
CA LEU A 393 -25.28 -12.05 15.09
C LEU A 393 -26.60 -11.59 14.48
N TYR A 394 -27.42 -10.83 15.21
CA TYR A 394 -28.63 -10.21 14.67
C TYR A 394 -28.33 -9.11 13.65
N HIS A 395 -27.11 -8.56 13.65
CA HIS A 395 -26.64 -7.60 12.67
C HIS A 395 -25.96 -8.24 11.43
N VAL A 396 -25.83 -9.56 11.41
CA VAL A 396 -25.13 -10.28 10.36
C VAL A 396 -26.10 -11.12 9.53
N LEU A 397 -26.10 -10.89 8.24
CA LEU A 397 -26.85 -11.68 7.27
C LEU A 397 -25.87 -12.61 6.53
N PRO A 398 -26.09 -13.94 6.50
CA PRO A 398 -25.28 -14.84 5.69
C PRO A 398 -25.40 -14.51 4.20
N GLY A 399 -24.24 -14.48 3.51
CA GLY A 399 -24.14 -14.14 2.09
C GLY A 399 -24.02 -12.63 1.81
N LYS A 400 -23.65 -12.32 0.60
CA LYS A 400 -23.42 -10.95 0.12
C LYS A 400 -24.69 -10.38 -0.50
N VAL A 401 -25.32 -9.41 0.15
CA VAL A 401 -26.55 -8.74 -0.30
C VAL A 401 -26.27 -7.26 -0.52
N MET A 402 -26.27 -6.84 -1.77
CA MET A 402 -26.09 -5.43 -2.15
C MET A 402 -27.37 -4.62 -1.97
N SER A 403 -27.25 -3.29 -1.93
CA SER A 403 -28.36 -2.38 -1.69
C SER A 403 -29.49 -2.49 -2.70
N ASP A 404 -29.22 -2.78 -3.95
CA ASP A 404 -30.22 -2.99 -5.00
C ASP A 404 -31.09 -4.24 -4.73
N ALA A 405 -30.45 -5.33 -4.28
CA ALA A 405 -31.14 -6.54 -3.84
C ALA A 405 -31.95 -6.29 -2.55
N ALA A 406 -31.37 -5.58 -1.60
CA ALA A 406 -32.06 -5.19 -0.36
C ALA A 406 -33.27 -4.29 -0.63
N ILE A 407 -33.19 -3.32 -1.55
CA ILE A 407 -34.31 -2.50 -2.00
C ILE A 407 -35.40 -3.33 -2.66
N THR A 408 -35.01 -4.29 -3.52
CA THR A 408 -35.95 -5.20 -4.17
C THR A 408 -36.71 -6.04 -3.13
N LEU A 409 -36.00 -6.56 -2.13
CA LEU A 409 -36.62 -7.29 -1.01
C LEU A 409 -37.55 -6.37 -0.17
N ALA A 410 -37.10 -5.17 0.16
CA ALA A 410 -37.87 -4.20 0.93
C ALA A 410 -39.21 -3.80 0.26
N GLN A 411 -39.26 -3.86 -1.07
CA GLN A 411 -40.45 -3.57 -1.90
C GLN A 411 -41.32 -4.81 -2.17
N SER A 412 -40.88 -5.98 -1.75
CA SER A 412 -41.59 -7.25 -1.95
C SER A 412 -42.62 -7.49 -0.83
N SER A 413 -43.50 -8.47 -1.01
CA SER A 413 -44.40 -8.91 0.05
C SER A 413 -43.71 -9.74 1.14
N ASP A 414 -42.52 -10.23 0.88
CA ASP A 414 -41.66 -10.99 1.79
C ASP A 414 -40.37 -10.19 2.02
N ASN A 415 -40.51 -9.14 2.81
CA ASN A 415 -39.47 -8.18 3.12
C ASN A 415 -38.72 -8.47 4.44
N MET A 416 -38.87 -9.68 4.96
CA MET A 416 -38.14 -10.19 6.12
C MET A 416 -37.05 -11.13 5.71
N VAL A 417 -35.84 -10.95 6.21
CA VAL A 417 -34.66 -11.81 5.95
C VAL A 417 -34.15 -12.42 7.26
N GLU A 418 -33.75 -13.69 7.19
CA GLU A 418 -33.16 -14.41 8.32
C GLU A 418 -31.70 -14.01 8.49
N VAL A 419 -31.31 -13.71 9.73
CA VAL A 419 -29.96 -13.29 10.12
C VAL A 419 -29.23 -14.40 10.87
N ALA A 420 -27.95 -14.22 11.15
CA ALA A 420 -27.06 -15.28 11.62
C ALA A 420 -27.43 -15.90 12.98
N ASN A 421 -28.22 -15.21 13.82
CA ASN A 421 -28.75 -15.78 15.07
C ASN A 421 -30.02 -16.62 14.86
N GLY A 422 -30.59 -16.70 13.65
CA GLY A 422 -31.80 -17.43 13.29
C GLY A 422 -33.10 -16.59 13.40
N ASP A 423 -33.01 -15.37 13.90
CA ASP A 423 -34.12 -14.43 13.88
C ASP A 423 -34.24 -13.75 12.50
N LYS A 424 -35.26 -12.89 12.37
CA LYS A 424 -35.47 -12.12 11.13
C LYS A 424 -35.34 -10.62 11.37
N VAL A 425 -34.89 -9.92 10.34
CA VAL A 425 -34.96 -8.45 10.26
C VAL A 425 -35.92 -8.06 9.13
N SER A 426 -36.57 -6.92 9.24
CA SER A 426 -37.44 -6.36 8.21
C SER A 426 -36.69 -5.27 7.43
N LEU A 427 -36.73 -5.36 6.11
CA LEU A 427 -36.25 -4.30 5.24
C LEU A 427 -37.42 -3.42 4.78
N SER A 428 -37.22 -2.12 4.76
CA SER A 428 -38.22 -1.14 4.30
C SER A 428 -37.56 -0.08 3.42
N PHE A 429 -38.25 0.34 2.37
CA PHE A 429 -37.77 1.38 1.45
C PHE A 429 -38.82 2.50 1.37
N VAL A 430 -38.47 3.68 1.90
CA VAL A 430 -39.35 4.83 2.05
C VAL A 430 -38.60 6.08 1.61
N ASP A 431 -39.22 6.91 0.78
CA ASP A 431 -38.67 8.19 0.30
C ASP A 431 -37.20 8.08 -0.21
N SER A 432 -36.89 6.99 -0.93
CA SER A 432 -35.56 6.67 -1.45
C SER A 432 -34.52 6.32 -0.38
N MET A 433 -34.95 6.04 0.85
CA MET A 433 -34.11 5.59 1.96
C MET A 433 -34.41 4.14 2.31
N LEU A 434 -33.36 3.38 2.60
CA LEU A 434 -33.43 1.97 3.00
C LEU A 434 -33.28 1.87 4.52
N PHE A 435 -34.14 1.07 5.14
CA PHE A 435 -34.15 0.85 6.57
C PHE A 435 -34.10 -0.65 6.90
N VAL A 436 -33.44 -0.99 8.00
CA VAL A 436 -33.51 -2.31 8.64
C VAL A 436 -34.09 -2.15 10.05
N ASN A 437 -35.25 -2.74 10.32
CA ASN A 437 -35.98 -2.57 11.60
C ASN A 437 -36.11 -1.10 12.05
N GLY A 438 -36.32 -0.17 11.12
CA GLY A 438 -36.38 1.26 11.38
C GLY A 438 -35.01 1.95 11.52
N ALA A 439 -33.91 1.25 11.59
CA ALA A 439 -32.57 1.85 11.51
C ALA A 439 -32.29 2.26 10.07
N LEU A 440 -31.91 3.52 9.86
CA LEU A 440 -31.56 4.05 8.54
C LEU A 440 -30.22 3.48 8.08
N ILE A 441 -30.18 2.92 6.88
CA ILE A 441 -28.93 2.58 6.20
C ILE A 441 -28.37 3.87 5.59
N SER A 442 -27.46 4.51 6.32
CA SER A 442 -26.89 5.81 5.98
C SER A 442 -25.84 5.73 4.87
N THR A 443 -25.13 4.61 4.79
CA THR A 443 -24.18 4.28 3.71
C THR A 443 -24.33 2.80 3.39
N ALA A 444 -24.63 2.50 2.15
CA ALA A 444 -24.74 1.14 1.66
C ALA A 444 -23.51 0.72 0.86
N ASP A 445 -23.34 -0.58 0.69
CA ASP A 445 -22.36 -1.19 -0.22
C ASP A 445 -20.90 -0.82 0.05
N VAL A 446 -20.51 -0.72 1.33
CA VAL A 446 -19.10 -0.64 1.69
C VAL A 446 -18.52 -2.04 1.51
N MET A 447 -17.65 -2.19 0.49
CA MET A 447 -17.17 -3.48 0.02
C MET A 447 -16.02 -4.01 0.88
N ALA A 448 -16.06 -5.31 1.13
CA ALA A 448 -14.95 -6.13 1.61
C ALA A 448 -14.81 -7.36 0.70
N ASP A 449 -13.68 -8.07 0.76
CA ASP A 449 -13.47 -9.25 -0.08
C ASP A 449 -14.40 -10.40 0.30
N ASN A 450 -14.75 -10.52 1.58
CA ASN A 450 -15.70 -11.50 2.09
C ASN A 450 -17.11 -10.92 2.38
N GLY A 451 -17.53 -9.86 1.69
CA GLY A 451 -18.88 -9.38 1.87
C GLY A 451 -19.13 -7.90 1.66
N THR A 452 -20.15 -7.38 2.35
CA THR A 452 -20.50 -5.97 2.31
C THR A 452 -21.00 -5.46 3.66
N ILE A 453 -20.72 -4.19 3.93
CA ILE A 453 -21.20 -3.49 5.11
C ILE A 453 -22.27 -2.47 4.69
N HIS A 454 -23.40 -2.50 5.37
CA HIS A 454 -24.42 -1.44 5.35
C HIS A 454 -24.37 -0.69 6.68
N VAL A 455 -23.97 0.56 6.65
CA VAL A 455 -23.82 1.40 7.84
C VAL A 455 -25.19 1.84 8.33
N ILE A 456 -25.50 1.55 9.60
CA ILE A 456 -26.77 1.91 10.21
C ILE A 456 -26.61 2.93 11.33
N ASP A 457 -27.65 3.76 11.50
CA ASP A 457 -27.67 4.87 12.46
C ASP A 457 -28.20 4.49 13.86
N ASN A 458 -28.70 3.25 14.03
CA ASN A 458 -29.18 2.69 15.29
C ASN A 458 -28.75 1.24 15.43
N VAL A 459 -28.57 0.78 16.68
CA VAL A 459 -28.39 -0.64 17.01
C VAL A 459 -29.73 -1.34 16.92
N ILE A 460 -29.80 -2.44 16.17
CA ILE A 460 -31.00 -3.28 16.10
C ILE A 460 -30.94 -4.38 17.16
N LEU A 461 -32.07 -4.63 17.86
CA LEU A 461 -32.13 -5.59 18.93
C LEU A 461 -33.00 -6.80 18.56
N PRO A 462 -32.53 -8.03 18.86
CA PRO A 462 -33.30 -9.24 18.55
C PRO A 462 -34.54 -9.35 19.45
N PRO A 463 -35.63 -9.94 18.95
CA PRO A 463 -36.87 -10.11 19.73
C PRO A 463 -36.72 -11.00 20.97
N ALA A 464 -35.77 -11.91 20.95
CA ALA A 464 -35.59 -12.93 22.01
C ALA A 464 -34.96 -12.42 23.31
N MET A 465 -34.65 -11.11 23.42
CA MET A 465 -34.15 -10.53 24.68
C MET A 465 -35.21 -10.22 25.71
N MET A 466 -36.45 -10.66 25.49
CA MET A 466 -37.58 -10.32 26.35
C MET A 466 -37.84 -11.39 27.41
N GLU A 467 -38.01 -10.94 28.65
CA GLU A 467 -38.41 -11.81 29.76
C GLU A 467 -39.82 -12.40 29.47
N THR A 468 -40.04 -13.64 29.93
CA THR A 468 -41.36 -14.24 29.80
C THR A 468 -42.40 -13.36 30.49
N PRO A 469 -43.42 -12.86 29.78
CA PRO A 469 -44.39 -11.94 30.34
C PRO A 469 -45.19 -12.62 31.45
N THR A 470 -45.41 -11.91 32.54
CA THR A 470 -46.18 -12.38 33.73
C THR A 470 -47.45 -11.61 33.97
N GLN A 471 -47.67 -10.53 33.22
CA GLN A 471 -48.79 -9.63 33.33
C GLN A 471 -49.57 -9.55 32.01
N ASN A 472 -50.88 -9.39 32.08
CA ASN A 472 -51.69 -9.09 30.91
C ASN A 472 -51.63 -7.59 30.55
N ILE A 473 -52.19 -7.21 29.41
CA ILE A 473 -52.17 -5.84 28.87
C ILE A 473 -52.67 -4.81 29.90
N VAL A 474 -53.77 -5.12 30.59
CA VAL A 474 -54.36 -4.20 31.56
C VAL A 474 -53.51 -4.11 32.84
N GLU A 475 -52.96 -5.21 33.30
CA GLU A 475 -52.05 -5.23 34.46
C GLU A 475 -50.77 -4.43 34.21
N VAL A 476 -50.21 -4.49 33.00
CA VAL A 476 -49.09 -3.65 32.60
C VAL A 476 -49.48 -2.17 32.65
N ALA A 477 -50.61 -1.79 32.05
CA ALA A 477 -51.08 -0.41 32.09
C ALA A 477 -51.36 0.09 33.51
N LEU A 478 -51.88 -0.78 34.40
CA LEU A 478 -52.12 -0.47 35.81
C LEU A 478 -50.83 -0.34 36.63
N SER A 479 -49.78 -1.05 36.24
CA SER A 479 -48.48 -1.02 36.93
C SER A 479 -47.67 0.26 36.64
N ASP A 480 -48.03 1.01 35.58
CA ASP A 480 -47.40 2.27 35.19
C ASP A 480 -48.43 3.44 35.13
N PRO A 481 -48.93 3.92 36.30
CA PRO A 481 -49.92 5.00 36.35
C PRO A 481 -49.36 6.36 35.87
N ASP A 482 -48.06 6.55 35.94
CA ASP A 482 -47.40 7.77 35.48
C ASP A 482 -47.59 7.97 33.97
N ASN A 483 -47.62 6.87 33.22
CA ASN A 483 -47.83 6.90 31.77
C ASN A 483 -49.27 6.58 31.35
N PHE A 484 -50.02 5.73 32.07
CA PHE A 484 -51.30 5.18 31.56
C PHE A 484 -52.54 5.41 32.43
N SER A 485 -52.48 6.25 33.48
CA SER A 485 -53.65 6.47 34.36
C SER A 485 -54.88 6.98 33.60
N THR A 486 -54.70 7.83 32.57
CA THR A 486 -55.77 8.32 31.73
C THR A 486 -56.35 7.22 30.84
N LEU A 487 -55.51 6.39 30.24
CA LEU A 487 -55.93 5.24 29.44
C LEU A 487 -56.72 4.23 30.27
N VAL A 488 -56.24 3.88 31.46
CA VAL A 488 -56.97 2.99 32.41
C VAL A 488 -58.33 3.55 32.81
N THR A 489 -58.44 4.86 33.08
CA THR A 489 -59.70 5.54 33.37
C THR A 489 -60.68 5.43 32.19
N ALA A 490 -60.18 5.67 30.97
CA ALA A 490 -60.98 5.58 29.74
C ALA A 490 -61.41 4.13 29.45
N LEU A 491 -60.57 3.14 29.62
CA LEU A 491 -60.91 1.72 29.48
C LEU A 491 -61.98 1.29 30.49
N THR A 492 -61.88 1.80 31.72
CA THR A 492 -62.89 1.55 32.78
C THR A 492 -64.23 2.18 32.44
N ALA A 493 -64.22 3.41 31.92
CA ALA A 493 -65.44 4.10 31.53
C ALA A 493 -66.15 3.45 30.32
N ALA A 494 -65.37 2.81 29.42
CA ALA A 494 -65.85 2.10 28.24
C ALA A 494 -66.19 0.61 28.50
N ASP A 495 -66.05 0.09 29.75
CA ASP A 495 -66.23 -1.32 30.14
C ASP A 495 -65.31 -2.30 29.32
N LEU A 496 -64.13 -1.85 28.86
CA LEU A 496 -63.18 -2.64 28.06
C LEU A 496 -62.15 -3.39 28.91
N VAL A 497 -62.03 -3.12 30.20
CA VAL A 497 -61.07 -3.74 31.11
C VAL A 497 -61.16 -5.27 31.07
N THR A 498 -62.39 -5.84 31.21
CA THR A 498 -62.60 -7.28 31.18
C THR A 498 -62.23 -7.90 29.83
N THR A 499 -62.53 -7.21 28.74
CA THR A 499 -62.22 -7.67 27.37
C THR A 499 -60.69 -7.75 27.14
N LEU A 500 -59.97 -6.70 27.53
CA LEU A 500 -58.49 -6.62 27.30
C LEU A 500 -57.67 -7.37 28.35
N SER A 501 -58.30 -7.85 29.46
CA SER A 501 -57.69 -8.75 30.43
C SER A 501 -57.89 -10.23 30.09
N ASN A 502 -58.62 -10.55 29.02
CA ASN A 502 -58.90 -11.94 28.66
C ASN A 502 -57.62 -12.63 28.15
N GLU A 503 -57.11 -13.59 28.90
CA GLU A 503 -55.88 -14.34 28.55
C GLU A 503 -56.08 -15.39 27.44
N GLU A 504 -57.32 -15.69 27.06
CA GLU A 504 -57.61 -16.58 25.93
C GLU A 504 -57.63 -15.84 24.58
N ALA A 505 -57.61 -14.51 24.60
CA ALA A 505 -57.60 -13.66 23.42
C ALA A 505 -56.23 -12.99 23.26
N MET A 506 -55.79 -12.80 22.01
CA MET A 506 -54.53 -12.13 21.70
C MET A 506 -54.82 -10.74 21.14
N PHE A 507 -54.09 -9.75 21.61
CA PHE A 507 -54.27 -8.36 21.21
C PHE A 507 -52.93 -7.69 20.87
N THR A 508 -52.96 -6.73 19.95
CA THR A 508 -51.96 -5.69 19.82
C THR A 508 -52.60 -4.37 20.22
N VAL A 509 -52.02 -3.70 21.22
CA VAL A 509 -52.56 -2.43 21.74
C VAL A 509 -51.58 -1.30 21.47
N PHE A 510 -52.03 -0.29 20.76
CA PHE A 510 -51.30 0.97 20.60
C PHE A 510 -51.75 1.88 21.76
N ALA A 511 -50.95 1.93 22.84
CA ALA A 511 -51.30 2.56 24.10
C ALA A 511 -50.90 4.05 24.14
N PRO A 512 -51.82 4.99 24.07
CA PRO A 512 -51.48 6.40 24.20
C PRO A 512 -51.18 6.73 25.68
N THR A 513 -50.12 7.55 25.87
CA THR A 513 -49.71 8.01 27.20
C THR A 513 -50.66 9.08 27.76
N ASN A 514 -50.49 9.40 29.05
CA ASN A 514 -51.17 10.54 29.68
C ASN A 514 -50.88 11.84 28.93
N ASN A 515 -49.68 12.03 28.40
CA ASN A 515 -49.29 13.18 27.59
C ASN A 515 -50.02 13.21 26.24
N ALA A 516 -50.21 12.03 25.61
CA ALA A 516 -50.97 11.92 24.37
C ALA A 516 -52.46 12.37 24.58
N PHE A 517 -53.08 11.96 25.69
CA PHE A 517 -54.41 12.43 26.06
C PHE A 517 -54.43 13.92 26.41
N ALA A 518 -53.42 14.44 27.10
CA ALA A 518 -53.31 15.86 27.47
C ALA A 518 -53.10 16.78 26.24
N ALA A 519 -52.67 16.25 25.10
CA ALA A 519 -52.56 16.97 23.84
C ALA A 519 -53.91 17.19 23.13
N ILE A 520 -54.98 16.46 23.53
CA ILE A 520 -56.35 16.67 23.05
C ILE A 520 -56.89 17.95 23.69
N ASP A 521 -57.67 18.72 22.92
CA ASP A 521 -58.37 19.87 23.45
C ASP A 521 -59.23 19.46 24.71
N PRO A 522 -59.13 20.16 25.86
CA PRO A 522 -59.78 19.75 27.10
C PRO A 522 -61.30 19.61 27.01
N ASP A 523 -61.94 20.44 26.20
CA ASP A 523 -63.38 20.37 25.98
C ASP A 523 -63.74 19.15 25.12
N ALA A 524 -62.92 18.84 24.10
CA ALA A 524 -63.06 17.66 23.25
C ALA A 524 -62.85 16.37 24.05
N LEU A 525 -61.80 16.31 24.89
CA LEU A 525 -61.52 15.17 25.76
C LEU A 525 -62.66 14.93 26.75
N SER A 526 -63.17 16.00 27.37
CA SER A 526 -64.31 15.92 28.32
C SER A 526 -65.58 15.41 27.62
N ALA A 527 -65.84 15.87 26.40
CA ALA A 527 -66.95 15.40 25.58
C ALA A 527 -66.79 13.92 25.20
N LEU A 528 -65.62 13.50 24.82
CA LEU A 528 -65.28 12.09 24.47
C LEU A 528 -65.50 11.17 25.70
N LEU A 529 -65.00 11.54 26.86
CA LEU A 529 -65.13 10.77 28.09
C LEU A 529 -66.60 10.68 28.58
N ALA A 530 -67.48 11.62 28.21
CA ALA A 530 -68.89 11.62 28.52
C ALA A 530 -69.72 10.79 27.53
N ASP A 531 -69.22 10.52 26.32
CA ASP A 531 -69.90 9.71 25.32
C ASP A 531 -69.24 8.30 25.26
N THR A 532 -69.85 7.36 25.97
CA THR A 532 -69.37 5.99 26.12
C THR A 532 -69.23 5.26 24.74
N GLU A 533 -70.17 5.54 23.81
CA GLU A 533 -70.13 4.89 22.49
C GLU A 533 -68.96 5.41 21.64
N ALA A 534 -68.80 6.74 21.60
CA ALA A 534 -67.65 7.36 20.92
C ALA A 534 -66.31 6.96 21.58
N LEU A 535 -66.22 6.95 22.90
CA LEU A 535 -65.04 6.53 23.66
C LEU A 535 -64.68 5.08 23.37
N THR A 536 -65.67 4.17 23.36
CA THR A 536 -65.45 2.76 23.05
C THR A 536 -64.91 2.60 21.64
N ASN A 537 -65.45 3.30 20.65
CA ASN A 537 -64.95 3.24 19.27
C ASN A 537 -63.50 3.74 19.13
N VAL A 538 -63.21 4.88 19.77
CA VAL A 538 -61.83 5.42 19.78
C VAL A 538 -60.86 4.44 20.43
N LEU A 539 -61.21 3.87 21.61
CA LEU A 539 -60.34 2.89 22.28
C LEU A 539 -60.15 1.61 21.45
N LEU A 540 -61.17 1.10 20.79
CA LEU A 540 -61.11 -0.07 19.92
C LEU A 540 -60.33 0.21 18.62
N THR A 541 -60.22 1.47 18.18
CA THR A 541 -59.35 1.87 17.08
C THR A 541 -57.87 1.73 17.43
N HIS A 542 -57.53 1.73 18.72
CA HIS A 542 -56.16 1.47 19.20
C HIS A 542 -55.85 -0.01 19.41
N VAL A 543 -56.76 -0.92 19.11
CA VAL A 543 -56.62 -2.36 19.36
C VAL A 543 -56.75 -3.16 18.07
N ILE A 544 -55.83 -4.07 17.85
CA ILE A 544 -55.96 -5.13 16.86
C ILE A 544 -56.29 -6.42 17.62
N GLY A 545 -57.40 -7.04 17.33
CA GLY A 545 -57.83 -8.28 17.95
C GLY A 545 -57.39 -9.52 17.16
N GLY A 546 -57.06 -10.59 17.87
CA GLY A 546 -56.73 -11.88 17.29
C GLY A 546 -55.31 -12.02 16.76
N ALA A 547 -54.44 -11.03 16.98
CA ALA A 547 -53.05 -11.06 16.55
C ALA A 547 -52.14 -10.35 17.56
N THR A 548 -50.93 -10.84 17.69
CA THR A 548 -49.80 -10.19 18.36
C THR A 548 -48.84 -9.74 17.29
N LEU A 549 -48.86 -8.47 16.95
CA LEU A 549 -47.98 -7.88 15.94
C LEU A 549 -46.80 -7.24 16.65
N SER A 550 -45.61 -7.77 16.45
CA SER A 550 -44.36 -7.17 16.91
C SER A 550 -44.04 -5.89 16.15
N SER A 551 -43.08 -5.12 16.64
CA SER A 551 -42.53 -3.99 15.88
C SER A 551 -41.93 -4.43 14.54
N LEU A 552 -41.33 -5.63 14.49
CA LEU A 552 -40.84 -6.24 13.28
C LEU A 552 -41.97 -6.48 12.25
N ASP A 553 -43.09 -7.03 12.69
CA ASP A 553 -44.28 -7.20 11.86
C ASP A 553 -44.84 -5.86 11.37
N ALA A 554 -44.79 -4.85 12.24
CA ALA A 554 -45.22 -3.50 11.89
C ALA A 554 -44.29 -2.84 10.87
N TYR A 555 -42.95 -2.96 11.03
CA TYR A 555 -41.99 -2.51 9.99
C TYR A 555 -42.23 -3.21 8.66
N ALA A 556 -42.51 -4.51 8.68
CA ALA A 556 -42.83 -5.29 7.48
C ALA A 556 -44.18 -4.92 6.87
N ALA A 557 -45.06 -4.29 7.65
CA ALA A 557 -46.36 -3.80 7.22
C ALA A 557 -46.36 -2.34 6.74
N ASN A 558 -45.20 -1.70 6.61
CA ASN A 558 -45.10 -0.33 6.14
C ASN A 558 -45.91 -0.07 4.85
N GLY A 559 -46.72 0.98 4.84
CA GLY A 559 -47.62 1.34 3.74
C GLY A 559 -48.90 0.50 3.67
N LYS A 560 -49.14 -0.39 4.65
CA LYS A 560 -50.36 -1.23 4.69
C LYS A 560 -51.38 -0.67 5.69
N MET A 561 -52.65 -1.01 5.45
CA MET A 561 -53.76 -0.70 6.36
C MET A 561 -54.02 -1.90 7.27
N LEU A 562 -54.04 -1.67 8.56
CA LEU A 562 -54.43 -2.66 9.57
C LEU A 562 -55.90 -2.43 9.99
N THR A 563 -56.68 -3.50 10.08
CA THR A 563 -58.06 -3.41 10.58
C THR A 563 -58.07 -3.53 12.09
N THR A 564 -58.61 -2.56 12.76
CA THR A 564 -58.71 -2.47 14.21
C THR A 564 -59.94 -3.18 14.76
N ALA A 565 -60.04 -3.32 16.07
CA ALA A 565 -61.19 -3.92 16.73
C ALA A 565 -62.49 -3.07 16.62
N SER A 566 -62.37 -1.79 16.27
CA SER A 566 -63.54 -0.95 15.94
C SER A 566 -64.08 -1.25 14.54
N GLY A 567 -63.35 -1.95 13.71
CA GLY A 567 -63.65 -2.17 12.28
C GLY A 567 -63.10 -1.09 11.36
N GLU A 568 -62.52 -0.03 11.91
CA GLU A 568 -61.80 1.00 11.16
C GLU A 568 -60.42 0.49 10.72
N THR A 569 -59.81 1.19 9.78
CA THR A 569 -58.44 0.86 9.33
C THR A 569 -57.48 1.97 9.68
N ILE A 570 -56.28 1.60 10.15
CA ILE A 570 -55.19 2.51 10.46
C ILE A 570 -53.98 2.18 9.60
N GLU A 571 -53.30 3.21 9.14
CA GLU A 571 -52.11 3.05 8.31
C GLU A 571 -50.85 2.83 9.16
N VAL A 572 -50.01 1.90 8.69
CA VAL A 572 -48.65 1.69 9.22
C VAL A 572 -47.66 2.39 8.32
N MET A 573 -46.88 3.29 8.90
CA MET A 573 -45.83 4.01 8.16
C MET A 573 -44.51 4.03 8.93
N ILE A 574 -43.42 4.22 8.21
CA ILE A 574 -42.13 4.59 8.79
C ILE A 574 -41.89 6.07 8.48
N ASN A 575 -41.60 6.85 9.49
CA ASN A 575 -41.19 8.22 9.32
C ASN A 575 -39.80 8.25 8.64
N ALA A 576 -39.73 8.78 7.45
CA ALA A 576 -38.51 8.78 6.65
C ALA A 576 -37.36 9.58 7.28
N GLU A 577 -37.64 10.60 8.08
CA GLU A 577 -36.61 11.42 8.73
C GLU A 577 -36.02 10.77 9.98
N THR A 578 -36.85 10.03 10.73
CA THR A 578 -36.46 9.50 12.05
C THR A 578 -36.34 7.98 12.10
N GLY A 579 -36.80 7.24 11.08
CA GLY A 579 -36.95 5.79 11.10
C GLY A 579 -38.03 5.25 12.06
N MET A 580 -38.74 6.12 12.78
CA MET A 580 -39.72 5.72 13.76
C MET A 580 -40.97 5.15 13.10
N LEU A 581 -41.51 4.10 13.72
CA LEU A 581 -42.79 3.52 13.35
C LEU A 581 -43.91 4.48 13.67
N MET A 582 -44.86 4.65 12.76
CA MET A 582 -46.07 5.45 12.91
C MET A 582 -47.30 4.57 12.67
N ILE A 583 -48.27 4.67 13.55
CA ILE A 583 -49.51 3.92 13.46
C ILE A 583 -50.70 4.92 13.51
N GLY A 584 -51.47 4.98 12.44
CA GLY A 584 -52.59 5.93 12.35
C GLY A 584 -52.17 7.40 12.57
N GLY A 585 -50.92 7.75 12.18
CA GLY A 585 -50.35 9.08 12.37
C GLY A 585 -49.68 9.33 13.74
N ALA A 586 -49.80 8.42 14.70
CA ALA A 586 -49.12 8.48 16.00
C ALA A 586 -47.75 7.83 15.95
N HIS A 587 -46.71 8.45 16.55
CA HIS A 587 -45.40 7.83 16.65
C HIS A 587 -45.34 6.77 17.74
N VAL A 588 -44.77 5.61 17.43
CA VAL A 588 -44.47 4.56 18.40
C VAL A 588 -43.06 4.84 18.96
N PHE A 589 -42.97 5.17 20.24
CA PHE A 589 -41.70 5.49 20.89
C PHE A 589 -41.17 4.41 21.86
N ILE A 590 -42.08 3.50 22.33
CA ILE A 590 -41.72 2.24 22.99
C ILE A 590 -42.49 1.13 22.29
N SER A 591 -41.80 0.14 21.77
CA SER A 591 -42.40 -1.01 21.11
C SER A 591 -42.16 -2.29 21.90
N ASP A 592 -42.97 -3.31 21.60
CA ASP A 592 -42.75 -4.69 22.00
C ASP A 592 -42.78 -4.93 23.54
N ILE A 593 -43.68 -4.25 24.26
CA ILE A 593 -43.96 -4.63 25.63
C ILE A 593 -44.87 -5.86 25.59
N TYR A 594 -44.27 -7.05 25.66
CA TYR A 594 -45.01 -8.32 25.62
C TYR A 594 -45.75 -8.58 26.92
N THR A 595 -46.95 -9.13 26.78
CA THR A 595 -47.87 -9.46 27.87
C THR A 595 -48.36 -10.90 27.72
N THR A 596 -49.00 -11.47 28.75
CA THR A 596 -49.52 -12.84 28.67
C THR A 596 -50.60 -13.00 27.59
N ASN A 597 -51.24 -11.92 27.17
CA ASN A 597 -52.31 -11.92 26.18
C ASN A 597 -52.10 -10.97 25.00
N GLY A 598 -50.84 -10.62 24.71
CA GLY A 598 -50.54 -9.81 23.52
C GLY A 598 -49.30 -8.93 23.64
N VAL A 599 -49.31 -7.81 22.94
CA VAL A 599 -48.21 -6.84 22.90
C VAL A 599 -48.74 -5.41 22.98
N ILE A 600 -48.04 -4.54 23.68
CA ILE A 600 -48.31 -3.10 23.76
C ILE A 600 -47.21 -2.34 23.03
N HIS A 601 -47.63 -1.38 22.19
CA HIS A 601 -46.78 -0.34 21.61
C HIS A 601 -47.23 1.01 22.13
N VAL A 602 -46.35 1.76 22.76
CA VAL A 602 -46.65 3.06 23.36
C VAL A 602 -46.56 4.15 22.31
N ILE A 603 -47.63 4.95 22.22
CA ILE A 603 -47.76 6.02 21.23
C ILE A 603 -47.90 7.40 21.88
N ASP A 604 -47.41 8.43 21.15
CA ASP A 604 -47.37 9.82 21.59
C ASP A 604 -48.68 10.61 21.34
N THR A 605 -49.59 10.03 20.57
CA THR A 605 -50.81 10.69 20.13
C THR A 605 -52.01 9.73 20.17
N VAL A 606 -53.16 10.19 20.59
CA VAL A 606 -54.41 9.41 20.52
C VAL A 606 -54.89 9.38 19.06
N ILE A 607 -55.14 8.17 18.52
CA ILE A 607 -55.69 8.00 17.18
C ILE A 607 -57.16 8.37 17.17
N LEU A 608 -57.47 9.53 16.60
CA LEU A 608 -58.84 10.03 16.44
C LEU A 608 -59.16 9.96 14.94
N ASN A 609 -60.03 9.07 14.52
CA ASN A 609 -60.49 8.94 13.12
C ASN A 609 -61.69 9.86 12.83
#